data_202d66e0fead8dc38480c3aedda601f7
#
_entry.id   202d66e0fead8dc38480c3aedda601f7
#
_cell.length_a   1.000
_cell.length_b   1.000
_cell.length_c   1.000
_cell.angle_alpha   90.00
_cell.angle_beta   90.00
_cell.angle_gamma   90.00
#
_symmetry.space_group_name_H-M   'P 1'
#
loop_
_entity.id
_entity.type
_entity.pdbx_description
1 polymer ?
#
loop_
_entity_poly.entity_id
_entity_poly.type
_entity_poly.pdbx_seq_one_letter_code
_entity_poly.pdbx_strand_id
1 'polypeptide(L)'
;MKGPLFYAKILLFGEYGIIKNSKGLSIPYNFFKGGLKLGDFKNEIVKESNRNLINFKNYLKNIDSSIVEFDFIKLENDLKDGMFFDSSIPQGYGVGSSGALVAALYDRYALNKITVLENLTKPKILNLKNVFSKMESFFHGKSSGLDPLNSYLSLPILIHSQNEIETTGIPSQSSNGKGAVFLLDSGTSSETAPMVELFFKSMKNKNYNKIIKENFIKTTDDCVEDFLKGNFNSLFTNMKILSKVVLENFKPMIPKDFHVLWAKGIESDDYFLKLCGSGGGGYILGFSKDFEKAKKSLSNYKLELVYNL
;
A
#
# COMPACT_ATOMS: atom_id res chain seq x y z
N MET A 1 -6.86 26.48 -5.66
CA MET A 1 -6.76 25.40 -6.68
C MET A 1 -7.64 24.23 -6.23
N LYS A 2 -8.52 23.72 -7.08
CA LYS A 2 -9.21 22.43 -6.88
C LYS A 2 -8.65 21.48 -7.92
N GLY A 3 -7.81 20.53 -7.47
CA GLY A 3 -7.24 19.48 -8.33
C GLY A 3 -7.89 18.12 -8.04
N PRO A 4 -7.53 17.07 -8.80
CA PRO A 4 -7.97 15.71 -8.51
C PRO A 4 -7.46 15.25 -7.14
N LEU A 5 -8.19 14.31 -6.55
CA LEU A 5 -7.83 13.65 -5.31
C LEU A 5 -7.22 12.28 -5.62
N PHE A 6 -6.17 11.95 -4.90
CA PHE A 6 -5.48 10.67 -4.98
C PHE A 6 -5.71 9.91 -3.68
N TYR A 7 -6.18 8.70 -3.81
CA TYR A 7 -6.60 7.89 -2.66
C TYR A 7 -5.43 7.06 -2.11
N ALA A 8 -5.55 6.71 -0.84
CA ALA A 8 -4.73 5.69 -0.25
C ALA A 8 -4.93 4.34 -0.96
N LYS A 9 -4.03 3.41 -0.73
CA LYS A 9 -4.14 2.04 -1.22
C LYS A 9 -3.94 1.05 -0.08
N ILE A 10 -4.45 -0.15 -0.25
CA ILE A 10 -4.15 -1.28 0.63
C ILE A 10 -3.63 -2.43 -0.22
N LEU A 11 -2.44 -2.94 0.13
CA LEU A 11 -1.95 -4.19 -0.39
C LEU A 11 -2.62 -5.31 0.41
N LEU A 12 -3.71 -5.87 -0.14
CA LEU A 12 -4.45 -6.94 0.52
C LEU A 12 -3.59 -8.18 0.72
N PHE A 13 -2.79 -8.52 -0.32
CA PHE A 13 -1.89 -9.67 -0.33
C PHE A 13 -0.62 -9.35 -1.10
N GLY A 14 0.50 -9.98 -0.72
CA GLY A 14 1.73 -9.94 -1.48
C GLY A 14 2.90 -9.21 -0.82
N GLU A 15 2.75 -8.68 0.41
CA GLU A 15 3.87 -8.08 1.14
C GLU A 15 5.05 -9.04 1.18
N TYR A 16 6.25 -8.54 0.86
CA TYR A 16 7.48 -9.34 0.74
C TYR A 16 7.43 -10.46 -0.31
N GLY A 17 6.29 -11.13 -0.47
CA GLY A 17 6.10 -12.22 -1.42
C GLY A 17 6.32 -11.77 -2.86
N ILE A 18 5.84 -10.59 -3.25
CA ILE A 18 6.02 -10.02 -4.59
C ILE A 18 7.50 -9.93 -4.99
N ILE A 19 8.40 -9.67 -4.02
CA ILE A 19 9.85 -9.65 -4.25
C ILE A 19 10.37 -11.02 -4.72
N LYS A 20 9.64 -12.08 -4.40
CA LYS A 20 9.94 -13.49 -4.73
C LYS A 20 8.94 -14.11 -5.70
N ASN A 21 8.26 -13.27 -6.47
CA ASN A 21 7.28 -13.64 -7.50
C ASN A 21 6.02 -14.33 -6.96
N SER A 22 5.56 -14.00 -5.73
CA SER A 22 4.20 -14.33 -5.34
C SER A 22 3.22 -13.42 -6.07
N LYS A 23 1.97 -13.86 -6.13
CA LYS A 23 0.87 -12.98 -6.48
C LYS A 23 0.71 -11.88 -5.42
N GLY A 24 0.11 -10.78 -5.85
CA GLY A 24 -0.30 -9.70 -4.97
C GLY A 24 -1.59 -9.07 -5.46
N LEU A 25 -2.34 -8.49 -4.55
CA LEU A 25 -3.56 -7.75 -4.85
C LEU A 25 -3.57 -6.44 -4.07
N SER A 26 -3.54 -5.33 -4.80
CA SER A 26 -3.64 -3.98 -4.24
C SER A 26 -4.96 -3.35 -4.63
N ILE A 27 -5.63 -2.71 -3.68
CA ILE A 27 -6.90 -2.03 -3.90
C ILE A 27 -6.83 -0.56 -3.49
N PRO A 28 -7.56 0.34 -4.16
CA PRO A 28 -7.73 1.71 -3.69
C PRO A 28 -8.53 1.74 -2.38
N TYR A 29 -8.17 2.66 -1.48
CA TYR A 29 -8.84 2.85 -0.21
C TYR A 29 -9.30 4.30 -0.06
N ASN A 30 -10.56 4.56 -0.37
CA ASN A 30 -11.10 5.91 -0.56
C ASN A 30 -11.35 6.67 0.76
N PHE A 31 -11.14 6.03 1.91
CA PHE A 31 -11.29 6.67 3.23
C PHE A 31 -10.26 7.78 3.43
N PHE A 32 -9.02 7.55 2.99
CA PHE A 32 -7.95 8.54 3.03
C PHE A 32 -7.62 9.06 1.63
N LYS A 33 -7.31 10.34 1.52
CA LYS A 33 -7.04 11.01 0.25
C LYS A 33 -6.10 12.19 0.44
N GLY A 34 -5.42 12.56 -0.64
CA GLY A 34 -4.60 13.76 -0.71
C GLY A 34 -4.71 14.44 -2.07
N GLY A 35 -4.30 15.70 -2.13
CA GLY A 35 -4.27 16.48 -3.37
C GLY A 35 -3.43 17.72 -3.24
N LEU A 36 -2.97 18.26 -4.37
CA LEU A 36 -2.20 19.50 -4.41
C LEU A 36 -3.13 20.70 -4.24
N LYS A 37 -2.79 21.61 -3.33
CA LYS A 37 -3.50 22.84 -3.03
C LYS A 37 -2.54 24.03 -2.97
N LEU A 38 -3.07 25.25 -3.09
CA LEU A 38 -2.37 26.47 -2.74
C LEU A 38 -2.78 26.88 -1.33
N GLY A 39 -1.82 27.29 -0.52
CA GLY A 39 -2.03 27.72 0.85
C GLY A 39 -1.22 28.95 1.21
N ASP A 40 -1.49 29.52 2.38
CA ASP A 40 -0.75 30.67 2.91
C ASP A 40 0.53 30.19 3.63
N PHE A 41 1.66 30.76 3.30
CA PHE A 41 2.94 30.52 3.97
C PHE A 41 2.98 30.94 5.45
N LYS A 42 1.94 31.60 5.95
CA LYS A 42 1.78 31.81 7.39
C LYS A 42 1.49 30.50 8.14
N ASN A 43 0.96 29.47 7.44
CA ASN A 43 0.69 28.16 8.01
C ASN A 43 1.94 27.28 7.95
N GLU A 44 2.41 26.80 9.08
CA GLU A 44 3.62 25.95 9.19
C GLU A 44 3.48 24.62 8.42
N ILE A 45 2.30 24.02 8.37
CA ILE A 45 2.03 22.80 7.59
C ILE A 45 2.26 23.07 6.09
N VAL A 46 1.78 24.23 5.61
CA VAL A 46 2.00 24.65 4.21
C VAL A 46 3.48 24.84 3.94
N LYS A 47 4.21 25.55 4.83
CA LYS A 47 5.66 25.76 4.67
C LYS A 47 6.46 24.47 4.63
N GLU A 48 6.17 23.55 5.56
CA GLU A 48 6.88 22.27 5.65
C GLU A 48 6.61 21.41 4.42
N SER A 49 5.34 21.25 4.05
CA SER A 49 4.95 20.50 2.86
C SER A 49 5.54 21.11 1.58
N ASN A 50 5.49 22.44 1.42
CA ASN A 50 6.09 23.14 0.28
C ASN A 50 7.61 22.92 0.20
N ARG A 51 8.34 23.01 1.32
CA ARG A 51 9.78 22.71 1.37
C ARG A 51 10.08 21.29 0.92
N ASN A 52 9.31 20.31 1.37
CA ASN A 52 9.45 18.92 0.94
C ASN A 52 9.19 18.75 -0.56
N LEU A 53 8.22 19.47 -1.12
CA LEU A 53 7.96 19.49 -2.56
C LEU A 53 9.09 20.13 -3.36
N ILE A 54 9.75 21.19 -2.83
CA ILE A 54 10.94 21.78 -3.45
C ILE A 54 12.08 20.76 -3.53
N ASN A 55 12.34 20.02 -2.46
CA ASN A 55 13.34 18.95 -2.44
C ASN A 55 12.99 17.85 -3.45
N PHE A 56 11.73 17.45 -3.50
CA PHE A 56 11.27 16.45 -4.46
C PHE A 56 11.40 16.97 -5.92
N LYS A 57 11.03 18.23 -6.21
CA LYS A 57 11.26 18.84 -7.52
C LYS A 57 12.74 18.76 -7.93
N ASN A 58 13.67 19.06 -7.01
CA ASN A 58 15.09 19.01 -7.30
C ASN A 58 15.56 17.57 -7.63
N TYR A 59 14.98 16.57 -6.96
CA TYR A 59 15.20 15.18 -7.30
C TYR A 59 14.64 14.83 -8.69
N LEU A 60 13.41 15.27 -9.01
CA LEU A 60 12.77 14.98 -10.30
C LEU A 60 13.59 15.51 -11.49
N LYS A 61 14.33 16.61 -11.33
CA LYS A 61 15.25 17.15 -12.37
C LYS A 61 16.39 16.19 -12.75
N ASN A 62 16.70 15.21 -11.90
CA ASN A 62 17.73 14.20 -12.16
C ASN A 62 17.18 12.93 -12.80
N ILE A 63 15.87 12.81 -12.97
CA ILE A 63 15.28 11.67 -13.69
C ILE A 63 15.50 11.89 -15.18
N ASP A 64 15.95 10.84 -15.88
CA ASP A 64 16.17 10.86 -17.32
C ASP A 64 14.87 11.24 -18.06
N SER A 65 14.95 12.27 -18.90
CA SER A 65 13.83 12.77 -19.70
C SER A 65 13.25 11.73 -20.66
N SER A 66 14.02 10.71 -21.04
CA SER A 66 13.52 9.58 -21.82
C SER A 66 12.51 8.72 -21.07
N ILE A 67 12.50 8.79 -19.73
CA ILE A 67 11.56 8.07 -18.86
C ILE A 67 10.30 8.90 -18.64
N VAL A 68 10.46 10.17 -18.30
CA VAL A 68 9.38 11.12 -18.06
C VAL A 68 9.89 12.57 -18.14
N GLU A 69 9.14 13.42 -18.80
CA GLU A 69 9.37 14.86 -18.84
C GLU A 69 8.36 15.60 -17.95
N PHE A 70 8.80 16.67 -17.29
CA PHE A 70 7.96 17.49 -16.42
C PHE A 70 7.96 18.96 -16.85
N ASP A 71 6.81 19.62 -16.72
CA ASP A 71 6.67 21.07 -16.79
C ASP A 71 7.23 21.73 -15.51
N PHE A 72 8.56 21.86 -15.45
CA PHE A 72 9.23 22.47 -14.30
C PHE A 72 8.92 23.96 -14.14
N ILE A 73 8.58 24.67 -15.22
CA ILE A 73 8.22 26.10 -15.15
C ILE A 73 6.92 26.24 -14.36
N LYS A 74 5.90 25.46 -14.73
CA LYS A 74 4.62 25.43 -14.02
C LYS A 74 4.78 24.98 -12.58
N LEU A 75 5.57 23.91 -12.33
CA LEU A 75 5.84 23.40 -10.99
C LEU A 75 6.51 24.46 -10.11
N GLU A 76 7.50 25.19 -10.63
CA GLU A 76 8.19 26.26 -9.88
C GLU A 76 7.28 27.44 -9.57
N ASN A 77 6.40 27.82 -10.49
CA ASN A 77 5.43 28.89 -10.25
C ASN A 77 4.41 28.46 -9.17
N ASP A 78 3.83 27.27 -9.29
CA ASP A 78 2.89 26.77 -8.28
C ASP A 78 3.54 26.65 -6.88
N LEU A 79 4.84 26.28 -6.82
CA LEU A 79 5.59 26.23 -5.55
C LEU A 79 5.80 27.63 -4.95
N LYS A 80 6.11 28.65 -5.78
CA LYS A 80 6.21 30.05 -5.33
C LYS A 80 4.88 30.59 -4.81
N ASP A 81 3.77 30.13 -5.39
CA ASP A 81 2.41 30.49 -4.98
C ASP A 81 1.90 29.73 -3.75
N GLY A 82 2.79 28.97 -3.06
CA GLY A 82 2.46 28.26 -1.82
C GLY A 82 1.81 26.89 -2.04
N MET A 83 2.14 26.20 -3.14
CA MET A 83 1.65 24.85 -3.36
C MET A 83 2.13 23.90 -2.25
N PHE A 84 1.20 23.10 -1.74
CA PHE A 84 1.44 22.06 -0.76
C PHE A 84 0.58 20.83 -1.04
N PHE A 85 0.93 19.68 -0.46
CA PHE A 85 0.13 18.48 -0.54
C PHE A 85 -0.74 18.35 0.72
N ASP A 86 -2.05 18.60 0.55
CA ASP A 86 -3.05 18.44 1.60
C ASP A 86 -3.51 16.99 1.61
N SER A 87 -3.25 16.28 2.71
CA SER A 87 -3.49 14.84 2.79
C SER A 87 -4.01 14.40 4.15
N SER A 88 -5.02 13.53 4.13
CA SER A 88 -5.48 12.76 5.28
C SER A 88 -4.83 11.39 5.40
N ILE A 89 -3.96 11.00 4.44
CA ILE A 89 -3.30 9.68 4.42
C ILE A 89 -2.19 9.67 5.48
N PRO A 90 -2.26 8.79 6.50
CA PRO A 90 -1.25 8.77 7.55
C PRO A 90 0.10 8.29 7.00
N GLN A 91 1.18 9.01 7.37
CA GLN A 91 2.53 8.69 6.95
C GLN A 91 3.13 7.58 7.81
N GLY A 92 3.83 6.63 7.19
CA GLY A 92 4.43 5.49 7.90
C GLY A 92 3.43 4.42 8.34
N TYR A 93 2.21 4.41 7.79
CA TYR A 93 1.14 3.48 8.12
C TYR A 93 0.91 2.37 7.08
N GLY A 94 1.72 2.29 6.02
CA GLY A 94 1.64 1.23 5.01
C GLY A 94 0.54 1.41 3.96
N VAL A 95 -0.14 2.56 3.95
CA VAL A 95 -1.31 2.83 3.08
C VAL A 95 -1.02 3.78 1.91
N GLY A 96 0.26 4.01 1.58
CA GLY A 96 0.66 4.66 0.32
C GLY A 96 0.61 6.18 0.32
N SER A 97 1.00 6.86 1.42
CA SER A 97 1.04 8.33 1.50
C SER A 97 1.99 8.95 0.45
N SER A 98 3.22 8.42 0.31
CA SER A 98 4.18 8.84 -0.73
C SER A 98 3.64 8.58 -2.14
N GLY A 99 2.98 7.44 -2.33
CA GLY A 99 2.38 7.06 -3.60
C GLY A 99 1.33 8.06 -4.09
N ALA A 100 0.45 8.51 -3.20
CA ALA A 100 -0.55 9.52 -3.54
C ALA A 100 0.07 10.87 -3.91
N LEU A 101 1.13 11.29 -3.23
CA LEU A 101 1.88 12.51 -3.58
C LEU A 101 2.55 12.38 -4.95
N VAL A 102 3.21 11.25 -5.22
CA VAL A 102 3.85 10.97 -6.52
C VAL A 102 2.81 11.00 -7.64
N ALA A 103 1.67 10.34 -7.45
CA ALA A 103 0.56 10.33 -8.40
C ALA A 103 0.04 11.75 -8.69
N ALA A 104 -0.11 12.57 -7.65
CA ALA A 104 -0.58 13.95 -7.77
C ALA A 104 0.38 14.84 -8.58
N LEU A 105 1.69 14.70 -8.35
CA LEU A 105 2.70 15.45 -9.10
C LEU A 105 2.81 14.99 -10.55
N TYR A 106 2.77 13.67 -10.79
CA TYR A 106 2.75 13.13 -12.14
C TYR A 106 1.52 13.63 -12.90
N ASP A 107 0.33 13.52 -12.33
CA ASP A 107 -0.89 13.98 -13.00
C ASP A 107 -0.85 15.45 -13.39
N ARG A 108 -0.28 16.30 -12.54
CA ARG A 108 -0.32 17.73 -12.75
C ARG A 108 0.80 18.26 -13.65
N TYR A 109 1.98 17.63 -13.61
CA TYR A 109 3.19 18.19 -14.22
C TYR A 109 3.88 17.32 -15.24
N ALA A 110 3.56 16.02 -15.36
CA ALA A 110 4.14 15.18 -16.40
C ALA A 110 3.61 15.65 -17.77
N LEU A 111 4.55 15.85 -18.72
CA LEU A 111 4.26 16.06 -20.13
C LEU A 111 4.01 14.71 -20.80
N ASN A 112 3.15 14.66 -21.81
CA ASN A 112 2.81 13.42 -22.54
C ASN A 112 2.42 12.25 -21.64
N LYS A 113 1.69 12.55 -20.55
CA LYS A 113 1.30 11.57 -19.54
C LYS A 113 0.34 10.52 -20.09
N ILE A 114 0.48 9.29 -19.62
CA ILE A 114 -0.53 8.24 -19.81
C ILE A 114 -1.68 8.51 -18.86
N THR A 115 -2.90 8.70 -19.38
CA THR A 115 -4.08 9.00 -18.57
C THR A 115 -4.93 7.75 -18.34
N VAL A 116 -5.69 7.74 -17.25
CA VAL A 116 -6.63 6.65 -16.93
C VAL A 116 -7.81 6.55 -17.92
N LEU A 117 -8.06 7.61 -18.69
CA LEU A 117 -9.11 7.65 -19.71
C LEU A 117 -8.70 6.97 -21.04
N GLU A 118 -7.42 6.68 -21.20
CA GLU A 118 -6.91 5.96 -22.35
C GLU A 118 -7.10 4.45 -22.18
N ASN A 119 -6.99 3.72 -23.30
CA ASN A 119 -6.90 2.27 -23.23
C ASN A 119 -5.58 1.85 -22.50
N LEU A 120 -5.70 1.39 -21.26
CA LEU A 120 -4.59 0.96 -20.41
C LEU A 120 -4.11 -0.44 -20.83
N THR A 121 -3.25 -0.49 -21.82
CA THR A 121 -2.59 -1.74 -22.20
C THR A 121 -1.53 -2.16 -21.18
N LYS A 122 -1.20 -3.45 -21.13
CA LYS A 122 -0.11 -3.96 -20.23
C LYS A 122 1.20 -3.17 -20.38
N PRO A 123 1.71 -2.85 -21.59
CA PRO A 123 2.90 -2.01 -21.73
C PRO A 123 2.74 -0.60 -21.12
N LYS A 124 1.59 0.04 -21.26
CA LYS A 124 1.34 1.37 -20.64
C LYS A 124 1.35 1.29 -19.12
N ILE A 125 0.75 0.27 -18.53
CA ILE A 125 0.75 0.04 -17.08
C ILE A 125 2.18 -0.20 -16.57
N LEU A 126 2.97 -1.01 -17.27
CA LEU A 126 4.37 -1.25 -16.92
C LEU A 126 5.23 0.01 -17.07
N ASN A 127 4.98 0.84 -18.08
CA ASN A 127 5.65 2.12 -18.23
C ASN A 127 5.32 3.08 -17.07
N LEU A 128 4.04 3.24 -16.73
CA LEU A 128 3.61 4.01 -15.55
C LEU A 128 4.30 3.50 -14.27
N LYS A 129 4.31 2.19 -14.05
CA LYS A 129 4.99 1.59 -12.90
C LYS A 129 6.48 1.96 -12.87
N ASN A 130 7.17 1.93 -14.01
CA ASN A 130 8.58 2.30 -14.10
C ASN A 130 8.81 3.78 -13.78
N VAL A 131 8.01 4.68 -14.36
CA VAL A 131 8.04 6.11 -14.04
C VAL A 131 7.84 6.33 -12.55
N PHE A 132 6.79 5.75 -11.99
CA PHE A 132 6.46 5.87 -10.57
C PHE A 132 7.53 5.29 -9.65
N SER A 133 8.16 4.17 -10.05
CA SER A 133 9.29 3.61 -9.32
C SER A 133 10.46 4.60 -9.21
N LYS A 134 10.78 5.30 -10.31
CA LYS A 134 11.82 6.34 -10.31
C LYS A 134 11.46 7.52 -9.43
N MET A 135 10.22 8.02 -9.54
CA MET A 135 9.76 9.15 -8.74
C MET A 135 9.73 8.81 -7.24
N GLU A 136 9.14 7.68 -6.86
CA GLU A 136 8.96 7.27 -5.47
C GLU A 136 10.27 6.86 -4.78
N SER A 137 11.32 6.54 -5.54
CA SER A 137 12.65 6.26 -4.99
C SER A 137 13.26 7.43 -4.22
N PHE A 138 12.76 8.65 -4.39
CA PHE A 138 13.09 9.79 -3.53
C PHE A 138 12.81 9.54 -2.05
N PHE A 139 11.71 8.87 -1.73
CA PHE A 139 11.26 8.64 -0.35
C PHE A 139 11.89 7.39 0.29
N HIS A 140 12.19 6.37 -0.53
CA HIS A 140 12.52 5.03 -0.03
C HIS A 140 13.84 4.47 -0.58
N GLY A 141 14.61 5.28 -1.31
CA GLY A 141 15.84 4.87 -1.99
C GLY A 141 15.58 3.92 -3.16
N LYS A 142 14.76 2.89 -2.98
CA LYS A 142 14.32 1.97 -4.04
C LYS A 142 12.84 1.65 -3.87
N SER A 143 12.06 1.91 -4.91
CA SER A 143 10.62 1.64 -4.92
C SER A 143 10.21 0.72 -6.06
N SER A 144 9.12 -0.02 -5.86
CA SER A 144 8.48 -0.83 -6.90
C SER A 144 7.61 0.00 -7.86
N GLY A 145 7.18 1.19 -7.46
CA GLY A 145 6.22 2.04 -8.17
C GLY A 145 4.77 1.57 -8.08
N LEU A 146 4.47 0.54 -7.29
CA LEU A 146 3.11 -0.02 -7.18
C LEU A 146 2.16 0.89 -6.39
N ASP A 147 2.66 1.54 -5.33
CA ASP A 147 1.85 2.42 -4.50
C ASP A 147 1.32 3.62 -5.29
N PRO A 148 2.19 4.41 -5.97
CA PRO A 148 1.71 5.50 -6.81
C PRO A 148 0.89 5.01 -8.02
N LEU A 149 1.20 3.84 -8.58
CA LEU A 149 0.40 3.26 -9.66
C LEU A 149 -1.04 3.02 -9.21
N ASN A 150 -1.24 2.41 -8.03
CA ASN A 150 -2.58 2.17 -7.49
C ASN A 150 -3.30 3.49 -7.18
N SER A 151 -2.62 4.45 -6.54
CA SER A 151 -3.19 5.77 -6.23
C SER A 151 -3.57 6.55 -7.50
N TYR A 152 -2.78 6.42 -8.58
CA TYR A 152 -3.02 7.10 -9.86
C TYR A 152 -4.17 6.47 -10.64
N LEU A 153 -4.18 5.15 -10.81
CA LEU A 153 -5.21 4.43 -11.55
C LEU A 153 -6.53 4.39 -10.79
N SER A 154 -6.48 4.39 -9.45
CA SER A 154 -7.64 4.21 -8.58
C SER A 154 -8.46 2.94 -8.89
N LEU A 155 -7.77 1.88 -9.32
CA LEU A 155 -8.32 0.58 -9.71
C LEU A 155 -7.60 -0.53 -8.94
N PRO A 156 -8.27 -1.67 -8.67
CA PRO A 156 -7.59 -2.85 -8.15
C PRO A 156 -6.52 -3.34 -9.13
N ILE A 157 -5.34 -3.67 -8.60
CA ILE A 157 -4.19 -4.14 -9.38
C ILE A 157 -3.85 -5.55 -8.92
N LEU A 158 -3.92 -6.50 -9.86
CA LEU A 158 -3.41 -7.85 -9.70
C LEU A 158 -1.96 -7.90 -10.17
N ILE A 159 -1.12 -8.43 -9.31
CA ILE A 159 0.31 -8.60 -9.53
C ILE A 159 0.55 -10.11 -9.63
N HIS A 160 0.93 -10.59 -10.81
CA HIS A 160 1.32 -11.99 -11.02
C HIS A 160 2.81 -12.21 -10.72
N SER A 161 3.62 -11.19 -11.04
CA SER A 161 5.06 -11.13 -10.78
C SER A 161 5.54 -9.67 -10.82
N GLN A 162 6.83 -9.44 -10.59
CA GLN A 162 7.40 -8.08 -10.65
C GLN A 162 7.18 -7.38 -12.00
N ASN A 163 7.09 -8.15 -13.10
CA ASN A 163 6.96 -7.63 -14.47
C ASN A 163 5.62 -7.96 -15.13
N GLU A 164 4.72 -8.59 -14.39
CA GLU A 164 3.41 -8.96 -14.90
C GLU A 164 2.33 -8.46 -13.95
N ILE A 165 1.73 -7.35 -14.33
CA ILE A 165 0.68 -6.66 -13.56
C ILE A 165 -0.46 -6.26 -14.50
N GLU A 166 -1.66 -6.24 -13.96
CA GLU A 166 -2.86 -5.80 -14.68
C GLU A 166 -3.89 -5.22 -13.72
N THR A 167 -4.82 -4.43 -14.26
CA THR A 167 -6.03 -4.05 -13.52
C THR A 167 -6.99 -5.22 -13.50
N THR A 168 -7.71 -5.40 -12.39
CA THR A 168 -8.65 -6.52 -12.22
C THR A 168 -9.96 -6.06 -11.59
N GLY A 169 -11.00 -6.85 -11.78
CA GLY A 169 -12.21 -6.74 -10.97
C GLY A 169 -12.02 -7.43 -9.62
N ILE A 170 -12.74 -6.95 -8.63
CA ILE A 170 -12.85 -7.63 -7.32
C ILE A 170 -14.33 -7.93 -7.04
N PRO A 171 -14.66 -8.91 -6.19
CA PRO A 171 -16.04 -9.18 -5.82
C PRO A 171 -16.76 -7.94 -5.32
N SER A 172 -18.05 -7.82 -5.52
CA SER A 172 -18.84 -6.75 -4.93
C SER A 172 -18.89 -6.89 -3.42
N GLN A 173 -18.80 -5.77 -2.71
CA GLN A 173 -18.94 -5.81 -1.25
C GLN A 173 -20.36 -6.25 -0.87
N SER A 174 -20.45 -7.14 0.12
CA SER A 174 -21.73 -7.59 0.65
C SER A 174 -22.35 -6.50 1.53
N SER A 175 -23.61 -6.15 1.27
CA SER A 175 -24.36 -5.24 2.16
C SER A 175 -24.82 -5.93 3.46
N ASN A 176 -24.94 -7.26 3.45
CA ASN A 176 -25.46 -8.07 4.55
C ASN A 176 -24.44 -9.10 5.06
N GLY A 177 -23.22 -9.08 4.54
CA GLY A 177 -22.13 -9.96 4.98
C GLY A 177 -21.71 -9.64 6.42
N LYS A 178 -21.33 -10.68 7.16
CA LYS A 178 -20.77 -10.53 8.51
C LYS A 178 -19.25 -10.43 8.46
N GLY A 179 -18.64 -10.90 7.37
CA GLY A 179 -17.19 -10.92 7.19
C GLY A 179 -16.65 -9.56 6.81
N ALA A 180 -15.41 -9.29 7.19
CA ALA A 180 -14.75 -8.04 6.85
C ALA A 180 -13.24 -8.17 6.73
N VAL A 181 -12.69 -7.26 5.91
CA VAL A 181 -11.29 -6.85 5.96
C VAL A 181 -11.25 -5.50 6.68
N PHE A 182 -10.33 -5.33 7.62
CA PHE A 182 -10.22 -4.11 8.42
C PHE A 182 -8.76 -3.74 8.70
N LEU A 183 -8.52 -2.47 9.00
CA LEU A 183 -7.25 -1.98 9.52
C LEU A 183 -7.36 -1.87 11.04
N LEU A 184 -6.30 -2.33 11.72
CA LEU A 184 -6.10 -2.18 13.16
C LEU A 184 -4.93 -1.22 13.35
N ASP A 185 -5.17 -0.10 14.05
CA ASP A 185 -4.16 0.91 14.31
C ASP A 185 -3.20 0.43 15.41
N SER A 186 -1.89 0.40 15.10
CA SER A 186 -0.87 0.04 16.10
C SER A 186 -0.48 1.21 17.01
N GLY A 187 -0.92 2.43 16.70
CA GLY A 187 -0.57 3.63 17.44
C GLY A 187 0.84 4.17 17.18
N THR A 188 1.62 3.53 16.31
CA THR A 188 3.00 3.93 15.99
C THR A 188 3.25 3.90 14.49
N SER A 189 4.06 4.81 13.96
CA SER A 189 4.50 4.77 12.56
C SER A 189 5.76 3.90 12.41
N SER A 190 6.06 3.46 11.19
CA SER A 190 7.26 2.70 10.87
C SER A 190 7.89 3.13 9.55
N GLU A 191 9.20 2.96 9.46
CA GLU A 191 9.97 3.14 8.24
C GLU A 191 10.07 1.82 7.45
N THR A 192 9.96 1.91 6.13
CA THR A 192 9.98 0.73 5.25
C THR A 192 11.37 0.12 5.12
N ALA A 193 12.42 0.94 4.98
CA ALA A 193 13.77 0.47 4.65
C ALA A 193 14.33 -0.54 5.67
N PRO A 194 14.28 -0.29 6.99
CA PRO A 194 14.79 -1.25 7.98
C PRO A 194 14.07 -2.60 7.94
N MET A 195 12.77 -2.60 7.68
CA MET A 195 11.98 -3.84 7.61
C MET A 195 12.34 -4.67 6.38
N VAL A 196 12.54 -4.01 5.24
CA VAL A 196 12.98 -4.66 3.99
C VAL A 196 14.39 -5.24 4.13
N GLU A 197 15.32 -4.53 4.76
CA GLU A 197 16.67 -5.03 5.06
C GLU A 197 16.64 -6.27 5.93
N LEU A 198 15.81 -6.25 6.97
CA LEU A 198 15.62 -7.38 7.88
C LEU A 198 15.10 -8.62 7.12
N PHE A 199 14.14 -8.44 6.20
CA PHE A 199 13.66 -9.52 5.35
C PHE A 199 14.79 -10.11 4.49
N PHE A 200 15.56 -9.26 3.79
CA PHE A 200 16.66 -9.75 2.96
C PHE A 200 17.75 -10.45 3.77
N LYS A 201 18.03 -9.98 4.99
CA LYS A 201 18.95 -10.64 5.91
C LYS A 201 18.45 -12.03 6.30
N SER A 202 17.15 -12.14 6.65
CA SER A 202 16.52 -13.42 7.01
C SER A 202 16.50 -14.41 5.85
N MET A 203 16.31 -13.92 4.61
CA MET A 203 16.33 -14.74 3.38
C MET A 203 17.68 -15.41 3.09
N LYS A 204 18.79 -14.99 3.72
CA LYS A 204 20.08 -15.69 3.62
C LYS A 204 20.08 -17.03 4.35
N ASN A 205 19.19 -17.22 5.32
CA ASN A 205 18.99 -18.51 5.99
C ASN A 205 18.22 -19.46 5.07
N LYS A 206 18.81 -20.62 4.78
CA LYS A 206 18.23 -21.64 3.85
C LYS A 206 16.87 -22.15 4.31
N ASN A 207 16.71 -22.39 5.63
CA ASN A 207 15.44 -22.89 6.17
C ASN A 207 14.34 -21.83 6.08
N TYR A 208 14.65 -20.59 6.46
CA TYR A 208 13.72 -19.47 6.31
C TYR A 208 13.29 -19.28 4.85
N ASN A 209 14.25 -19.30 3.91
CA ASN A 209 13.98 -19.19 2.48
C ASN A 209 13.05 -20.29 1.98
N LYS A 210 13.23 -21.54 2.47
CA LYS A 210 12.35 -22.66 2.14
C LYS A 210 10.93 -22.43 2.66
N ILE A 211 10.76 -22.04 3.93
CA ILE A 211 9.46 -21.73 4.53
C ILE A 211 8.74 -20.61 3.74
N ILE A 212 9.48 -19.55 3.38
CA ILE A 212 8.89 -18.45 2.59
C ILE A 212 8.38 -18.95 1.24
N LYS A 213 9.15 -19.77 0.53
CA LYS A 213 8.76 -20.28 -0.79
C LYS A 213 7.60 -21.29 -0.71
N GLU A 214 7.67 -22.24 0.19
CA GLU A 214 6.75 -23.39 0.22
C GLU A 214 5.44 -23.09 0.97
N ASN A 215 5.51 -22.22 2.00
CA ASN A 215 4.35 -21.95 2.84
C ASN A 215 3.81 -20.54 2.60
N PHE A 216 4.64 -19.50 2.79
CA PHE A 216 4.17 -18.11 2.75
C PHE A 216 3.69 -17.71 1.35
N ILE A 217 4.50 -17.93 0.30
CA ILE A 217 4.15 -17.57 -1.08
C ILE A 217 2.92 -18.37 -1.53
N LYS A 218 2.93 -19.70 -1.37
CA LYS A 218 1.83 -20.54 -1.78
C LYS A 218 0.51 -20.10 -1.12
N THR A 219 0.51 -19.93 0.20
CA THR A 219 -0.71 -19.53 0.93
C THR A 219 -1.15 -18.11 0.54
N THR A 220 -0.20 -17.20 0.25
CA THR A 220 -0.53 -15.86 -0.28
C THR A 220 -1.23 -15.95 -1.63
N ASP A 221 -0.71 -16.78 -2.55
CA ASP A 221 -1.29 -16.99 -3.87
C ASP A 221 -2.70 -17.61 -3.78
N ASP A 222 -2.89 -18.58 -2.89
CA ASP A 222 -4.20 -19.19 -2.62
C ASP A 222 -5.19 -18.15 -2.06
N CYS A 223 -4.76 -17.25 -1.15
CA CYS A 223 -5.59 -16.15 -0.66
C CYS A 223 -6.01 -15.17 -1.75
N VAL A 224 -5.10 -14.82 -2.67
CA VAL A 224 -5.42 -13.94 -3.82
C VAL A 224 -6.49 -14.59 -4.70
N GLU A 225 -6.30 -15.87 -5.05
CA GLU A 225 -7.26 -16.60 -5.89
C GLU A 225 -8.64 -16.72 -5.24
N ASP A 226 -8.67 -17.09 -3.95
CA ASP A 226 -9.92 -17.22 -3.20
C ASP A 226 -10.66 -15.90 -3.09
N PHE A 227 -9.94 -14.81 -2.82
CA PHE A 227 -10.54 -13.47 -2.75
C PHE A 227 -11.15 -13.06 -4.09
N LEU A 228 -10.39 -13.20 -5.19
CA LEU A 228 -10.85 -12.81 -6.52
C LEU A 228 -12.07 -13.63 -7.00
N LYS A 229 -12.16 -14.90 -6.59
CA LYS A 229 -13.29 -15.78 -6.91
C LYS A 229 -14.48 -15.63 -5.96
N GLY A 230 -14.37 -14.84 -4.89
CA GLY A 230 -15.40 -14.74 -3.85
C GLY A 230 -15.53 -16.00 -2.98
N ASN A 231 -14.51 -16.87 -2.93
CA ASN A 231 -14.48 -18.09 -2.14
C ASN A 231 -14.11 -17.80 -0.68
N PHE A 232 -14.91 -17.01 0.01
CA PHE A 232 -14.55 -16.46 1.31
C PHE A 232 -14.36 -17.52 2.40
N ASN A 233 -15.04 -18.66 2.34
CA ASN A 233 -14.80 -19.77 3.30
C ASN A 233 -13.39 -20.36 3.17
N SER A 234 -12.92 -20.59 1.95
CA SER A 234 -11.55 -21.02 1.66
C SER A 234 -10.55 -19.94 2.03
N LEU A 235 -10.85 -18.68 1.68
CA LEU A 235 -10.04 -17.52 2.04
C LEU A 235 -9.75 -17.48 3.55
N PHE A 236 -10.77 -17.64 4.41
CA PHE A 236 -10.56 -17.59 5.85
C PHE A 236 -9.72 -18.77 6.37
N THR A 237 -9.84 -19.95 5.75
CA THR A 237 -8.98 -21.08 6.05
C THR A 237 -7.52 -20.78 5.71
N ASN A 238 -7.27 -20.24 4.52
CA ASN A 238 -5.94 -19.84 4.08
C ASN A 238 -5.41 -18.64 4.89
N MET A 239 -6.27 -17.69 5.26
CA MET A 239 -5.89 -16.56 6.12
C MET A 239 -5.43 -17.00 7.51
N LYS A 240 -6.05 -18.04 8.10
CA LYS A 240 -5.57 -18.62 9.36
C LYS A 240 -4.15 -19.16 9.23
N ILE A 241 -3.89 -19.90 8.15
CA ILE A 241 -2.54 -20.45 7.86
C ILE A 241 -1.56 -19.31 7.62
N LEU A 242 -1.90 -18.35 6.77
CA LEU A 242 -1.04 -17.21 6.47
C LEU A 242 -0.71 -16.38 7.72
N SER A 243 -1.72 -16.10 8.55
CA SER A 243 -1.56 -15.37 9.81
C SER A 243 -0.57 -16.07 10.75
N LYS A 244 -0.65 -17.41 10.86
CA LYS A 244 0.28 -18.22 11.64
C LYS A 244 1.70 -18.16 11.08
N VAL A 245 1.85 -18.35 9.77
CA VAL A 245 3.17 -18.27 9.09
C VAL A 245 3.80 -16.90 9.31
N VAL A 246 3.02 -15.81 9.23
CA VAL A 246 3.51 -14.44 9.47
C VAL A 246 3.92 -14.27 10.92
N LEU A 247 3.11 -14.70 11.90
CA LEU A 247 3.47 -14.58 13.32
C LEU A 247 4.77 -15.33 13.66
N GLU A 248 4.98 -16.50 13.07
CA GLU A 248 6.15 -17.34 13.36
C GLU A 248 7.42 -16.84 12.66
N ASN A 249 7.31 -16.31 11.43
CA ASN A 249 8.47 -16.02 10.58
C ASN A 249 8.75 -14.54 10.36
N PHE A 250 7.77 -13.65 10.57
CA PHE A 250 7.94 -12.20 10.44
C PHE A 250 7.86 -11.47 11.79
N LYS A 251 8.04 -12.20 12.88
CA LYS A 251 7.90 -11.69 14.25
C LYS A 251 8.62 -10.37 14.52
N PRO A 252 9.86 -10.13 14.03
CA PRO A 252 10.53 -8.85 14.20
C PRO A 252 9.88 -7.67 13.47
N MET A 253 9.01 -7.92 12.50
CA MET A 253 8.25 -6.92 11.72
C MET A 253 6.86 -6.66 12.32
N ILE A 254 6.49 -7.40 13.37
CA ILE A 254 5.24 -7.19 14.12
C ILE A 254 5.59 -6.43 15.41
N PRO A 255 4.93 -5.30 15.72
CA PRO A 255 5.14 -4.62 16.99
C PRO A 255 4.94 -5.59 18.17
N LYS A 256 5.83 -5.56 19.15
CA LYS A 256 5.89 -6.58 20.22
C LYS A 256 4.56 -6.74 20.98
N ASP A 257 3.87 -5.64 21.20
CA ASP A 257 2.61 -5.63 21.94
C ASP A 257 1.48 -6.37 21.20
N PHE A 258 1.64 -6.61 19.90
CA PHE A 258 0.65 -7.30 19.06
C PHE A 258 0.89 -8.81 18.95
N HIS A 259 2.02 -9.35 19.43
CA HIS A 259 2.30 -10.79 19.30
C HIS A 259 1.26 -11.66 20.01
N VAL A 260 0.89 -11.30 21.25
CA VAL A 260 -0.12 -12.03 22.04
C VAL A 260 -1.51 -11.86 21.41
N LEU A 261 -1.84 -10.65 21.00
CA LEU A 261 -3.10 -10.35 20.32
C LEU A 261 -3.25 -11.17 19.04
N TRP A 262 -2.19 -11.24 18.25
CA TRP A 262 -2.14 -12.00 17.00
C TRP A 262 -2.38 -13.51 17.23
N ALA A 263 -1.69 -14.11 18.20
CA ALA A 263 -1.88 -15.52 18.59
C ALA A 263 -3.32 -15.78 19.05
N LYS A 264 -3.89 -14.88 19.89
CA LYS A 264 -5.26 -14.99 20.37
C LYS A 264 -6.29 -15.01 19.24
N GLY A 265 -6.11 -14.19 18.18
CA GLY A 265 -7.00 -14.20 17.02
C GLY A 265 -6.98 -15.53 16.26
N ILE A 266 -5.81 -16.13 16.11
CA ILE A 266 -5.65 -17.46 15.47
C ILE A 266 -6.32 -18.57 16.30
N GLU A 267 -6.20 -18.51 17.63
CA GLU A 267 -6.75 -19.50 18.56
C GLU A 267 -8.27 -19.41 18.64
N SER A 268 -8.83 -18.20 18.70
CA SER A 268 -10.28 -17.99 18.84
C SER A 268 -11.07 -18.09 17.54
N ASP A 269 -10.39 -18.04 16.37
CA ASP A 269 -10.99 -17.86 15.04
C ASP A 269 -11.82 -16.57 14.87
N ASP A 270 -11.68 -15.60 15.77
CA ASP A 270 -12.41 -14.33 15.67
C ASP A 270 -11.85 -13.40 14.61
N TYR A 271 -10.51 -13.44 14.42
CA TYR A 271 -9.82 -12.65 13.42
C TYR A 271 -8.44 -13.24 13.07
N PHE A 272 -7.97 -12.93 11.88
CA PHE A 272 -6.65 -13.30 11.38
C PHE A 272 -5.91 -12.05 10.94
N LEU A 273 -4.73 -11.80 11.50
CA LEU A 273 -3.93 -10.62 11.22
C LEU A 273 -2.83 -10.93 10.18
N LYS A 274 -2.43 -9.90 9.45
CA LYS A 274 -1.25 -9.90 8.58
C LYS A 274 -0.64 -8.50 8.54
N LEU A 275 0.59 -8.39 8.06
CA LEU A 275 1.23 -7.08 7.87
C LEU A 275 0.42 -6.22 6.90
N CYS A 276 0.45 -4.90 7.09
CA CYS A 276 0.00 -3.90 6.14
C CYS A 276 1.22 -3.12 5.65
N GLY A 277 1.68 -3.40 4.43
CA GLY A 277 2.96 -2.90 3.93
C GLY A 277 4.16 -3.60 4.57
N SER A 278 5.20 -2.86 4.95
CA SER A 278 6.44 -3.43 5.48
C SER A 278 6.36 -3.91 6.94
N GLY A 279 5.31 -3.56 7.67
CA GLY A 279 5.22 -3.82 9.10
C GLY A 279 6.11 -2.90 9.95
N GLY A 280 6.37 -3.31 11.18
CA GLY A 280 7.12 -2.52 12.16
C GLY A 280 6.29 -1.49 12.92
N GLY A 281 5.08 -1.19 12.44
CA GLY A 281 4.14 -0.20 12.96
C GLY A 281 3.08 0.15 11.92
N GLY A 282 2.39 1.25 12.10
CA GLY A 282 1.29 1.69 11.24
C GLY A 282 0.05 0.81 11.41
N TYR A 283 -0.62 0.52 10.31
CA TYR A 283 -1.74 -0.40 10.34
C TYR A 283 -1.30 -1.86 10.29
N ILE A 284 -2.11 -2.71 10.93
CA ILE A 284 -2.11 -4.16 10.76
C ILE A 284 -3.40 -4.52 10.04
N LEU A 285 -3.33 -5.34 9.00
CA LEU A 285 -4.51 -5.75 8.24
C LEU A 285 -5.14 -6.97 8.90
N GLY A 286 -6.45 -6.89 9.15
CA GLY A 286 -7.22 -7.97 9.78
C GLY A 286 -8.33 -8.49 8.87
N PHE A 287 -8.61 -9.78 8.99
CA PHE A 287 -9.70 -10.49 8.33
C PHE A 287 -10.55 -11.20 9.39
N SER A 288 -11.86 -11.10 9.28
CA SER A 288 -12.79 -11.78 10.19
C SER A 288 -13.99 -12.32 9.45
N LYS A 289 -14.47 -13.51 9.88
CA LYS A 289 -15.74 -14.09 9.42
C LYS A 289 -16.95 -13.34 10.01
N ASP A 290 -16.76 -12.70 11.18
CA ASP A 290 -17.77 -11.95 11.89
C ASP A 290 -17.12 -10.69 12.50
N PHE A 291 -17.33 -9.56 11.83
CA PHE A 291 -16.66 -8.32 12.21
C PHE A 291 -17.12 -7.80 13.58
N GLU A 292 -18.37 -8.07 13.98
CA GLU A 292 -18.85 -7.68 15.30
C GLU A 292 -18.15 -8.47 16.43
N LYS A 293 -17.83 -9.75 16.20
CA LYS A 293 -16.98 -10.53 17.12
C LYS A 293 -15.57 -9.97 17.18
N ALA A 294 -14.98 -9.67 16.02
CA ALA A 294 -13.65 -9.07 15.97
C ALA A 294 -13.60 -7.74 16.73
N LYS A 295 -14.60 -6.85 16.55
CA LYS A 295 -14.69 -5.58 17.30
C LYS A 295 -14.74 -5.80 18.81
N LYS A 296 -15.46 -6.82 19.28
CA LYS A 296 -15.52 -7.14 20.71
C LYS A 296 -14.17 -7.63 21.23
N SER A 297 -13.52 -8.54 20.49
CA SER A 297 -12.21 -9.08 20.85
C SER A 297 -11.08 -8.05 20.78
N LEU A 298 -11.25 -7.00 19.96
CA LEU A 298 -10.30 -5.92 19.70
C LEU A 298 -10.80 -4.57 20.23
N SER A 299 -11.70 -4.56 21.23
CA SER A 299 -12.39 -3.35 21.72
C SER A 299 -11.48 -2.23 22.22
N ASN A 300 -10.24 -2.54 22.60
CA ASN A 300 -9.25 -1.56 23.05
C ASN A 300 -8.49 -0.89 21.89
N TYR A 301 -8.78 -1.25 20.65
CA TYR A 301 -8.07 -0.78 19.47
C TYR A 301 -9.01 -0.06 18.50
N LYS A 302 -8.47 0.92 17.78
CA LYS A 302 -9.19 1.57 16.70
C LYS A 302 -9.16 0.67 15.46
N LEU A 303 -10.34 0.32 14.97
CA LEU A 303 -10.53 -0.46 13.74
C LEU A 303 -11.17 0.40 12.66
N GLU A 304 -10.66 0.31 11.44
CA GLU A 304 -11.25 0.95 10.26
C GLU A 304 -11.65 -0.13 9.25
N LEU A 305 -12.90 -0.11 8.83
CA LEU A 305 -13.40 -1.06 7.83
C LEU A 305 -12.77 -0.77 6.46
N VAL A 306 -12.29 -1.81 5.80
CA VAL A 306 -11.73 -1.74 4.44
C VAL A 306 -12.71 -2.31 3.42
N TYR A 307 -13.24 -3.50 3.71
CA TYR A 307 -14.04 -4.25 2.75
C TYR A 307 -15.01 -5.20 3.47
N ASN A 308 -16.28 -5.22 3.02
CA ASN A 308 -17.29 -6.18 3.50
C ASN A 308 -17.25 -7.45 2.62
N LEU A 309 -17.09 -8.61 3.27
CA LEU A 309 -17.03 -9.92 2.64
C LEU A 309 -18.39 -10.62 2.67
#